data_d6b6bda3b34b9dda72556eef2be21000
#
_entry.id   d6b6bda3b34b9dda72556eef2be21000
#
_cell.length_a   1.000
_cell.length_b   1.000
_cell.length_c   1.000
_cell.angle_alpha   90.00
_cell.angle_beta   90.00
_cell.angle_gamma   90.00
#
_symmetry.space_group_name_H-M   'P 1'
#
loop_
_entity.id
_entity.type
_entity.pdbx_description
1 polymer ?
#
loop_
_entity_poly.entity_id
_entity_poly.type
_entity_poly.pdbx_seq_one_letter_code
_entity_poly.pdbx_strand_id
1 'polypeptide(L)'
;MKIFATGDTHGNFERLRPEYFPEGQELTKEDVVLQLGDFGGVWFGDERDDETLDWLEGLPFTVTFVSGNHENYDALARYPVEFWHGGKVQPIRPHVLHLMRGQVFELAGFTFFTMGGAASHDIEDGILSLDDPNFERKYLILKRKERARFRIDHLS
;
A
#
# COMPACT_ATOMS: atom_id res chain seq x y z
N MET A 1 5.68 11.06 -19.99
CA MET A 1 5.12 10.29 -18.88
C MET A 1 4.16 9.24 -19.42
N LYS A 2 4.45 7.98 -19.19
CA LYS A 2 3.53 6.83 -19.42
C LYS A 2 2.95 6.42 -18.07
N ILE A 3 1.74 5.86 -18.08
CA ILE A 3 1.09 5.37 -16.86
C ILE A 3 0.64 3.93 -17.09
N PHE A 4 1.06 3.06 -16.18
CA PHE A 4 0.60 1.67 -16.10
C PHE A 4 -0.15 1.47 -14.80
N ALA A 5 -1.11 0.56 -14.78
CA ALA A 5 -1.89 0.28 -13.58
C ALA A 5 -1.87 -1.22 -13.26
N THR A 6 -1.77 -1.53 -11.99
CA THR A 6 -1.89 -2.89 -11.42
C THR A 6 -2.58 -2.79 -10.06
N GLY A 7 -2.83 -3.89 -9.38
CA GLY A 7 -3.47 -3.89 -8.06
C GLY A 7 -3.25 -5.18 -7.28
N ASP A 8 -3.66 -5.19 -6.01
CA ASP A 8 -3.67 -6.35 -5.11
C ASP A 8 -2.31 -7.07 -5.05
N THR A 9 -1.25 -6.32 -4.75
CA THR A 9 0.10 -6.91 -4.66
C THR A 9 0.35 -7.62 -3.35
N HIS A 10 -0.27 -7.19 -2.25
CA HIS A 10 -0.10 -7.79 -0.93
C HIS A 10 1.38 -8.06 -0.58
N GLY A 11 2.27 -7.12 -0.93
CA GLY A 11 3.73 -7.26 -0.73
C GLY A 11 4.44 -8.16 -1.74
N ASN A 12 3.73 -8.77 -2.70
CA ASN A 12 4.32 -9.52 -3.80
C ASN A 12 4.40 -8.67 -5.07
N PHE A 13 5.58 -8.21 -5.39
CA PHE A 13 5.84 -7.31 -6.52
C PHE A 13 6.50 -8.03 -7.72
N GLU A 14 6.44 -9.36 -7.79
CA GLU A 14 7.03 -10.15 -8.90
C GLU A 14 6.58 -9.64 -10.27
N ARG A 15 5.32 -9.23 -10.38
CA ARG A 15 4.74 -8.68 -11.62
C ARG A 15 5.46 -7.43 -12.16
N LEU A 16 6.28 -6.77 -11.35
CA LEU A 16 7.09 -5.61 -11.75
C LEU A 16 8.51 -6.01 -12.21
N ARG A 17 8.86 -7.29 -12.14
CA ARG A 17 10.15 -7.78 -12.61
C ARG A 17 10.19 -7.80 -14.14
N PRO A 18 11.40 -7.68 -14.74
CA PRO A 18 11.56 -7.66 -16.20
C PRO A 18 10.93 -8.85 -16.93
N GLU A 19 10.91 -10.02 -16.27
CA GLU A 19 10.35 -11.25 -16.82
C GLU A 19 8.83 -11.16 -17.05
N TYR A 20 8.14 -10.36 -16.22
CA TYR A 20 6.67 -10.21 -16.26
C TYR A 20 6.24 -8.84 -16.80
N PHE A 21 7.14 -7.85 -16.76
CA PHE A 21 6.91 -6.49 -17.22
C PHE A 21 8.13 -5.99 -18.03
N PRO A 22 8.37 -6.56 -19.21
CA PRO A 22 9.54 -6.18 -20.04
C PRO A 22 9.51 -4.71 -20.44
N GLU A 23 8.34 -4.12 -20.68
CA GLU A 23 8.18 -2.70 -21.03
C GLU A 23 8.69 -1.78 -19.90
N GLY A 24 8.68 -2.26 -18.67
CA GLY A 24 9.21 -1.54 -17.51
C GLY A 24 10.66 -1.15 -17.64
N GLN A 25 11.46 -1.91 -18.41
CA GLN A 25 12.88 -1.62 -18.63
C GLN A 25 13.14 -0.38 -19.51
N GLU A 26 12.16 0.02 -20.31
CA GLU A 26 12.22 1.20 -21.16
C GLU A 26 11.67 2.47 -20.49
N LEU A 27 11.17 2.34 -19.26
CA LEU A 27 10.60 3.44 -18.51
C LEU A 27 11.68 4.24 -17.76
N THR A 28 11.30 5.43 -17.33
CA THR A 28 12.13 6.32 -16.53
C THR A 28 11.38 6.72 -15.25
N LYS A 29 12.05 7.38 -14.33
CA LYS A 29 11.43 7.90 -13.09
C LYS A 29 10.31 8.92 -13.34
N GLU A 30 10.17 9.43 -14.56
CA GLU A 30 9.03 10.27 -14.97
C GLU A 30 7.79 9.44 -15.34
N ASP A 31 7.95 8.15 -15.57
CA ASP A 31 6.85 7.24 -15.87
C ASP A 31 6.34 6.60 -14.57
N VAL A 32 5.05 6.29 -14.52
CA VAL A 32 4.36 5.89 -13.29
C VAL A 32 3.75 4.50 -13.43
N VAL A 33 4.01 3.64 -12.46
CA VAL A 33 3.23 2.43 -12.23
C VAL A 33 2.33 2.66 -11.02
N LEU A 34 1.03 2.71 -11.28
CA LEU A 34 0.00 2.98 -10.29
C LEU A 34 -0.56 1.66 -9.73
N GLN A 35 -0.35 1.44 -8.46
CA GLN A 35 -0.85 0.30 -7.70
C GLN A 35 -2.20 0.65 -7.06
N LEU A 36 -3.25 -0.11 -7.41
CA LEU A 36 -4.63 0.16 -7.03
C LEU A 36 -5.08 -0.72 -5.84
N GLY A 37 -4.67 -0.33 -4.63
CA GLY A 37 -5.07 -0.97 -3.37
C GLY A 37 -4.25 -2.21 -3.00
N ASP A 38 -4.26 -2.52 -1.70
CA ASP A 38 -3.59 -3.67 -1.07
C ASP A 38 -2.12 -3.77 -1.47
N PHE A 39 -1.40 -2.66 -1.28
CA PHE A 39 0.01 -2.52 -1.63
C PHE A 39 0.89 -3.50 -0.84
N GLY A 40 0.79 -3.46 0.50
CA GLY A 40 1.48 -4.38 1.39
C GLY A 40 2.99 -4.19 1.48
N GLY A 41 3.56 -3.15 0.84
CA GLY A 41 5.00 -2.85 0.91
C GLY A 41 5.41 -2.12 2.18
N VAL A 42 4.46 -1.44 2.85
CA VAL A 42 4.60 -0.90 4.20
C VAL A 42 3.72 -1.73 5.12
N TRP A 43 4.28 -2.83 5.63
CA TRP A 43 3.49 -3.79 6.41
C TRP A 43 3.89 -3.81 7.88
N PHE A 44 5.18 -3.93 8.17
CA PHE A 44 5.70 -3.93 9.54
C PHE A 44 5.91 -2.52 10.07
N GLY A 45 6.22 -1.55 9.22
CA GLY A 45 6.52 -0.17 9.56
C GLY A 45 7.89 0.01 10.22
N ASP A 46 8.80 -0.92 9.97
CA ASP A 46 10.20 -0.93 10.44
C ASP A 46 11.15 -1.49 9.37
N GLU A 47 12.41 -1.77 9.74
CA GLU A 47 13.46 -2.24 8.84
C GLU A 47 13.14 -3.53 8.07
N ARG A 48 12.13 -4.29 8.46
CA ARG A 48 11.70 -5.49 7.73
C ARG A 48 11.07 -5.18 6.38
N ASP A 49 10.56 -3.96 6.22
CA ASP A 49 10.01 -3.49 4.95
C ASP A 49 11.10 -2.96 4.01
N ASP A 50 12.30 -2.63 4.51
CA ASP A 50 13.33 -1.90 3.78
C ASP A 50 13.82 -2.63 2.53
N GLU A 51 14.07 -3.93 2.58
CA GLU A 51 14.53 -4.70 1.42
C GLU A 51 13.58 -4.57 0.23
N THR A 52 12.28 -4.69 0.50
CA THR A 52 11.24 -4.57 -0.52
C THR A 52 11.11 -3.14 -1.03
N LEU A 53 11.12 -2.16 -0.12
CA LEU A 53 10.97 -0.75 -0.47
C LEU A 53 12.18 -0.23 -1.24
N ASP A 54 13.39 -0.64 -0.88
CA ASP A 54 14.62 -0.28 -1.58
C ASP A 54 14.70 -0.93 -2.96
N TRP A 55 14.21 -2.16 -3.09
CA TRP A 55 14.07 -2.80 -4.40
C TRP A 55 13.07 -2.05 -5.29
N LEU A 56 11.92 -1.64 -4.76
CA LEU A 56 10.94 -0.82 -5.49
C LEU A 56 11.52 0.53 -5.91
N GLU A 57 12.30 1.18 -5.02
CA GLU A 57 13.00 2.42 -5.33
C GLU A 57 14.03 2.24 -6.45
N GLY A 58 14.65 1.08 -6.54
CA GLY A 58 15.62 0.72 -7.58
C GLY A 58 15.01 0.50 -8.97
N LEU A 59 13.68 0.39 -9.11
CA LEU A 59 13.01 0.20 -10.40
C LEU A 59 13.21 1.44 -11.30
N PRO A 60 13.20 1.29 -12.63
CA PRO A 60 13.43 2.42 -13.55
C PRO A 60 12.34 3.51 -13.48
N PHE A 61 11.15 3.18 -13.04
CA PHE A 61 9.97 4.04 -12.97
C PHE A 61 9.60 4.43 -11.54
N THR A 62 8.69 5.39 -11.40
CA THR A 62 8.09 5.74 -10.12
C THR A 62 6.93 4.78 -9.82
N VAL A 63 6.94 4.20 -8.63
CA VAL A 63 5.84 3.39 -8.10
C VAL A 63 4.95 4.28 -7.27
N THR A 64 3.67 4.35 -7.61
CA THR A 64 2.69 5.03 -6.78
C THR A 64 1.62 4.05 -6.35
N PHE A 65 1.03 4.26 -5.18
CA PHE A 65 -0.05 3.39 -4.72
C PHE A 65 -1.17 4.15 -4.02
N VAL A 66 -2.37 3.62 -4.15
CA VAL A 66 -3.54 4.01 -3.35
C VAL A 66 -3.76 2.91 -2.32
N SER A 67 -4.04 3.26 -1.08
CA SER A 67 -4.29 2.28 -0.03
C SER A 67 -5.59 1.48 -0.28
N GLY A 68 -5.53 0.18 -0.04
CA GLY A 68 -6.67 -0.73 -0.01
C GLY A 68 -7.22 -0.94 1.41
N ASN A 69 -7.88 -2.06 1.64
CA ASN A 69 -8.34 -2.44 2.98
C ASN A 69 -7.28 -3.22 3.79
N HIS A 70 -6.30 -3.82 3.11
CA HIS A 70 -5.17 -4.53 3.73
C HIS A 70 -3.90 -3.66 3.73
N GLU A 71 -3.87 -2.66 4.60
CA GLU A 71 -2.72 -1.75 4.76
C GLU A 71 -2.42 -1.52 6.24
N ASN A 72 -1.15 -1.26 6.54
CA ASN A 72 -0.76 -0.75 7.85
C ASN A 72 -0.89 0.79 7.86
N TYR A 73 -2.09 1.28 8.16
CA TYR A 73 -2.40 2.70 8.16
C TYR A 73 -1.60 3.48 9.22
N ASP A 74 -1.30 2.86 10.36
CA ASP A 74 -0.52 3.49 11.43
C ASP A 74 0.93 3.71 11.00
N ALA A 75 1.52 2.75 10.28
CA ALA A 75 2.84 2.93 9.70
C ALA A 75 2.85 4.00 8.60
N LEU A 76 1.85 3.99 7.71
CA LEU A 76 1.71 5.01 6.67
C LEU A 76 1.57 6.42 7.26
N ALA A 77 0.82 6.58 8.36
CA ALA A 77 0.60 7.88 8.99
C ALA A 77 1.89 8.53 9.52
N ARG A 78 2.98 7.79 9.69
CA ARG A 78 4.28 8.30 10.18
C ARG A 78 5.10 8.99 9.09
N TYR A 79 4.80 8.74 7.81
CA TYR A 79 5.52 9.35 6.70
C TYR A 79 5.12 10.81 6.51
N PRO A 80 6.06 11.68 6.11
CA PRO A 80 5.76 13.08 5.85
C PRO A 80 4.76 13.24 4.72
N VAL A 81 4.07 14.36 4.71
CA VAL A 81 3.13 14.71 3.62
C VAL A 81 3.77 15.77 2.74
N GLU A 82 3.79 15.51 1.45
CA GLU A 82 4.31 16.39 0.42
C GLU A 82 3.28 16.61 -0.69
N PHE A 83 3.53 17.59 -1.57
CA PHE A 83 2.73 17.79 -2.77
C PHE A 83 3.42 17.20 -3.99
N TRP A 84 2.66 16.48 -4.80
CA TRP A 84 3.12 15.89 -6.05
C TRP A 84 1.99 15.91 -7.07
N HIS A 85 2.23 16.49 -8.27
CA HIS A 85 1.25 16.59 -9.35
C HIS A 85 -0.16 17.07 -8.94
N GLY A 86 -0.24 18.05 -8.05
CA GLY A 86 -1.49 18.69 -7.61
C GLY A 86 -2.14 18.08 -6.37
N GLY A 87 -1.75 16.87 -5.96
CA GLY A 87 -2.29 16.19 -4.79
C GLY A 87 -1.25 15.98 -3.69
N LYS A 88 -1.74 15.58 -2.51
CA LYS A 88 -0.90 15.20 -1.37
C LYS A 88 -0.47 13.75 -1.48
N VAL A 89 0.80 13.50 -1.23
CA VAL A 89 1.42 12.19 -1.18
C VAL A 89 2.20 12.00 0.11
N GLN A 90 2.47 10.75 0.45
CA GLN A 90 3.47 10.40 1.45
C GLN A 90 4.60 9.65 0.74
N PRO A 91 5.80 10.28 0.60
CA PRO A 91 6.97 9.61 0.06
C PRO A 91 7.46 8.53 1.04
N ILE A 92 7.30 7.28 0.66
CA ILE A 92 7.84 6.12 1.39
C ILE A 92 9.33 5.97 1.06
N ARG A 93 9.65 6.22 -0.20
CA ARG A 93 10.97 6.45 -0.79
C ARG A 93 10.83 7.59 -1.82
N PRO A 94 11.92 8.18 -2.34
CA PRO A 94 11.84 9.26 -3.33
C PRO A 94 10.94 8.97 -4.53
N HIS A 95 10.87 7.70 -4.96
CA HIS A 95 10.06 7.27 -6.10
C HIS A 95 9.09 6.11 -5.75
N VAL A 96 8.77 5.94 -4.46
CA VAL A 96 7.69 5.07 -3.98
C VAL A 96 6.73 5.95 -3.19
N LEU A 97 5.59 6.32 -3.79
CA LEU A 97 4.72 7.37 -3.28
C LEU A 97 3.32 6.81 -2.94
N HIS A 98 2.88 7.04 -1.72
CA HIS A 98 1.49 6.81 -1.32
C HIS A 98 0.64 8.01 -1.76
N LEU A 99 -0.26 7.79 -2.71
CA LEU A 99 -1.25 8.78 -3.12
C LEU A 99 -2.35 8.85 -2.06
N MET A 100 -2.42 9.97 -1.34
CA MET A 100 -3.35 10.09 -0.23
C MET A 100 -4.81 10.08 -0.71
N ARG A 101 -5.67 9.55 0.13
CA ARG A 101 -7.11 9.46 -0.13
C ARG A 101 -7.76 10.84 -0.30
N GLY A 102 -8.72 10.95 -1.23
CA GLY A 102 -9.48 12.17 -1.45
C GLY A 102 -8.69 13.27 -2.16
N GLN A 103 -7.61 12.92 -2.84
CA GLN A 103 -6.77 13.86 -3.59
C GLN A 103 -7.05 13.77 -5.09
N VAL A 104 -6.69 14.84 -5.79
CA VAL A 104 -6.73 14.93 -7.25
C VAL A 104 -5.32 15.12 -7.78
N PHE A 105 -4.95 14.32 -8.77
CA PHE A 105 -3.63 14.36 -9.41
C PHE A 105 -3.78 14.59 -10.90
N GLU A 106 -2.90 15.41 -11.47
CA GLU A 106 -2.79 15.63 -12.92
C GLU A 106 -1.57 14.89 -13.46
N LEU A 107 -1.78 13.76 -14.13
CA LEU A 107 -0.74 12.89 -14.65
C LEU A 107 -0.93 12.66 -16.13
N ALA A 108 0.09 12.91 -16.95
CA ALA A 108 0.08 12.69 -18.41
C ALA A 108 -1.13 13.33 -19.11
N GLY A 109 -1.64 14.46 -18.61
CA GLY A 109 -2.82 15.14 -19.17
C GLY A 109 -4.17 14.56 -18.74
N PHE A 110 -4.18 13.61 -17.80
CA PHE A 110 -5.39 13.06 -17.22
C PHE A 110 -5.54 13.48 -15.77
N THR A 111 -6.78 13.66 -15.34
CA THR A 111 -7.14 13.94 -13.94
C THR A 111 -7.49 12.63 -13.23
N PHE A 112 -6.78 12.33 -12.15
CA PHE A 112 -7.01 11.15 -11.31
C PHE A 112 -7.55 11.57 -9.95
N PHE A 113 -8.68 11.02 -9.55
CA PHE A 113 -9.19 11.14 -8.19
C PHE A 113 -8.88 9.86 -7.41
N THR A 114 -8.19 10.00 -6.28
CA THR A 114 -7.81 8.86 -5.43
C THR A 114 -8.84 8.62 -4.34
N MET A 115 -9.37 7.40 -4.29
CA MET A 115 -10.24 6.94 -3.22
C MET A 115 -9.84 5.50 -2.90
N GLY A 116 -9.49 5.25 -1.66
CA GLY A 116 -9.05 3.92 -1.22
C GLY A 116 -9.86 3.42 -0.03
N GLY A 117 -9.71 2.13 0.29
CA GLY A 117 -10.24 1.53 1.50
C GLY A 117 -11.74 1.31 1.47
N ALA A 118 -12.21 0.24 0.84
CA ALA A 118 -13.55 -0.28 1.06
C ALA A 118 -13.65 -0.94 2.45
N ALA A 119 -14.87 -1.07 2.99
CA ALA A 119 -15.08 -1.92 4.15
C ALA A 119 -14.72 -3.36 3.80
N SER A 120 -13.85 -3.97 4.59
CA SER A 120 -13.43 -5.35 4.37
C SER A 120 -14.47 -6.33 4.90
N HIS A 121 -14.79 -7.36 4.11
CA HIS A 121 -15.53 -8.52 4.59
C HIS A 121 -14.67 -9.41 5.52
N ASP A 122 -13.36 -9.20 5.54
CA ASP A 122 -12.41 -9.97 6.35
C ASP A 122 -12.47 -9.64 7.83
N ILE A 123 -13.37 -8.72 8.24
CA ILE A 123 -13.63 -8.34 9.62
C ILE A 123 -14.99 -8.82 10.15
N GLU A 124 -15.65 -9.78 9.48
CA GLU A 124 -16.95 -10.31 9.94
C GLU A 124 -16.91 -10.81 11.38
N ASP A 125 -15.77 -11.33 11.83
CA ASP A 125 -15.54 -11.81 13.20
C ASP A 125 -14.93 -10.74 14.12
N GLY A 126 -14.78 -9.51 13.64
CA GLY A 126 -14.38 -8.35 14.41
C GLY A 126 -12.94 -7.88 14.19
N ILE A 127 -12.61 -6.83 14.89
CA ILE A 127 -11.29 -6.21 14.93
C ILE A 127 -10.70 -6.44 16.30
N LEU A 128 -9.48 -6.96 16.37
CA LEU A 128 -8.72 -7.11 17.59
C LEU A 128 -7.73 -5.95 17.73
N SER A 129 -7.76 -5.25 18.86
CA SER A 129 -6.72 -4.29 19.22
C SER A 129 -5.68 -4.96 20.11
N LEU A 130 -4.39 -4.71 19.84
CA LEU A 130 -3.30 -5.19 20.71
C LEU A 130 -3.38 -4.57 22.12
N ASP A 131 -4.00 -3.39 22.25
CA ASP A 131 -4.21 -2.72 23.52
C ASP A 131 -5.42 -3.25 24.32
N ASP A 132 -6.20 -4.18 23.74
CA ASP A 132 -7.33 -4.80 24.45
C ASP A 132 -6.78 -5.73 25.54
N PRO A 133 -7.14 -5.50 26.83
CA PRO A 133 -6.70 -6.36 27.93
C PRO A 133 -7.06 -7.85 27.75
N ASN A 134 -8.02 -8.14 26.89
CA ASN A 134 -8.45 -9.50 26.56
C ASN A 134 -7.97 -9.97 25.17
N PHE A 135 -7.00 -9.29 24.56
CA PHE A 135 -6.52 -9.58 23.23
C PHE A 135 -6.18 -11.07 23.02
N GLU A 136 -5.32 -11.63 23.87
CA GLU A 136 -4.89 -13.02 23.73
C GLU A 136 -6.06 -14.02 23.76
N ARG A 137 -7.01 -13.80 24.70
CA ARG A 137 -8.18 -14.65 24.81
C ARG A 137 -9.05 -14.57 23.56
N LYS A 138 -9.32 -13.36 23.08
CA LYS A 138 -10.11 -13.13 21.85
C LYS A 138 -9.41 -13.71 20.64
N TYR A 139 -8.10 -13.47 20.50
CA TYR A 139 -7.30 -14.00 19.43
C TYR A 139 -7.32 -15.53 19.38
N LEU A 140 -7.15 -16.20 20.51
CA LEU A 140 -7.20 -17.67 20.59
C LEU A 140 -8.57 -18.22 20.23
N ILE A 141 -9.65 -17.55 20.60
CA ILE A 141 -11.02 -17.94 20.21
C ILE A 141 -11.17 -17.84 18.69
N LEU A 142 -10.79 -16.72 18.11
CA LEU A 142 -10.92 -16.50 16.66
C LEU A 142 -9.99 -17.43 15.86
N LYS A 143 -8.78 -17.65 16.32
CA LYS A 143 -7.82 -18.56 15.69
C LYS A 143 -8.33 -20.02 15.63
N ARG A 144 -9.17 -20.42 16.58
CA ARG A 144 -9.79 -21.77 16.62
C ARG A 144 -11.02 -21.89 15.74
N LYS A 145 -11.61 -20.76 15.35
CA LYS A 145 -12.80 -20.74 14.49
C LYS A 145 -12.37 -21.03 13.05
N GLU A 146 -12.95 -22.06 12.47
CA GLU A 146 -12.69 -22.39 11.07
C GLU A 146 -13.15 -21.22 10.17
N ARG A 147 -12.26 -20.75 9.28
CA ARG A 147 -12.50 -19.60 8.39
C ARG A 147 -12.82 -18.29 9.11
N ALA A 148 -12.25 -18.07 10.30
CA ALA A 148 -12.38 -16.78 10.97
C ALA A 148 -11.81 -15.64 10.12
N ARG A 149 -12.58 -14.55 10.01
CA ARG A 149 -12.21 -13.31 9.30
C ARG A 149 -12.11 -12.17 10.30
N PHE A 150 -10.91 -11.88 10.74
CA PHE A 150 -10.65 -10.82 11.71
C PHE A 150 -9.39 -10.06 11.36
N ARG A 151 -9.34 -8.80 11.78
CA ARG A 151 -8.18 -7.93 11.65
C ARG A 151 -7.55 -7.69 13.02
N ILE A 152 -6.24 -7.59 13.07
CA ILE A 152 -5.50 -7.11 14.22
C ILE A 152 -5.08 -5.68 13.92
N ASP A 153 -5.59 -4.73 14.70
CA ASP A 153 -5.16 -3.35 14.64
C ASP A 153 -3.99 -3.13 15.60
N HIS A 154 -2.92 -2.60 15.07
CA HIS A 154 -1.79 -2.08 15.81
C HIS A 154 -2.12 -0.63 16.18
N LEU A 155 -3.06 -0.42 17.10
CA LEU A 155 -3.27 0.89 17.67
C LEU A 155 -2.24 1.11 18.77
N SER A 156 -1.45 2.13 18.59
CA SER A 156 -0.61 2.69 19.63
C SER A 156 -1.44 3.52 20.61
#